data_84df2bb9e4d0026c674b5c5dd1d22a60
#
_entry.id   84df2bb9e4d0026c674b5c5dd1d22a60
#
_cell.length_a   1.000
_cell.length_b   1.000
_cell.length_c   1.000
_cell.angle_alpha   90.00
_cell.angle_beta   90.00
_cell.angle_gamma   90.00
#
_symmetry.space_group_name_H-M   'P 1'
#
loop_
_entity.id
_entity.type
_entity.pdbx_description
1 polymer ?
#
loop_
_entity_poly.entity_id
_entity_poly.type
_entity_poly.pdbx_seq_one_letter_code
_entity_poly.pdbx_strand_id
1 'polypeptide(L)'
;MIRKFCLLAVITLSFLSCGKSGDLVPSVAVNFQADIDNPSLAALKSPGGAVIIKGYGVAGLIIYREPDLTYAAYDACSSYQPEKRCAVTLDGNSLTCTDPCSGSKFSLADGTPAKAPATRALRAYNVNVSNFEIFVSN
;
A
#
# COMPACT_ATOMS: atom_id res chain seq x y z
N MET A 1 12.79 8.08 53.66
CA MET A 1 11.47 7.72 53.07
C MET A 1 11.13 8.49 51.81
N ILE A 2 11.35 9.75 51.73
CA ILE A 2 11.03 10.61 50.52
C ILE A 2 11.82 10.18 49.26
N ARG A 3 13.08 9.73 49.41
CA ARG A 3 13.92 9.29 48.28
C ARG A 3 13.41 8.01 47.57
N LYS A 4 12.72 7.13 48.30
CA LYS A 4 12.15 5.89 47.72
C LYS A 4 10.81 6.15 47.02
N PHE A 5 10.05 7.16 47.44
CA PHE A 5 8.79 7.57 46.78
C PHE A 5 9.02 8.25 45.43
N CYS A 6 10.08 9.05 45.29
CA CYS A 6 10.43 9.66 44.03
C CYS A 6 10.86 8.63 42.95
N LEU A 7 11.51 7.54 43.35
CA LEU A 7 11.94 6.48 42.41
C LEU A 7 10.76 5.67 41.86
N LEU A 8 9.71 5.47 42.66
CA LEU A 8 8.49 4.78 42.21
C LEU A 8 7.66 5.65 41.27
N ALA A 9 7.64 6.95 41.43
CA ALA A 9 6.89 7.90 40.59
C ALA A 9 7.49 8.05 39.18
N VAL A 10 8.81 7.87 39.04
CA VAL A 10 9.49 7.97 37.73
C VAL A 10 9.22 6.73 36.83
N ILE A 11 9.01 5.55 37.46
CA ILE A 11 8.77 4.31 36.70
C ILE A 11 7.35 4.25 36.10
N THR A 12 6.38 4.96 36.67
CA THR A 12 4.99 4.93 36.20
C THR A 12 4.70 5.87 35.02
N LEU A 13 5.62 6.76 34.64
CA LEU A 13 5.44 7.68 33.52
C LEU A 13 5.87 7.12 32.15
N SER A 14 6.46 5.92 32.12
CA SER A 14 7.05 5.36 30.88
C SER A 14 6.08 4.59 29.99
N PHE A 15 4.79 4.47 30.34
CA PHE A 15 3.81 3.66 29.59
C PHE A 15 2.78 4.44 28.77
N LEU A 16 2.93 5.75 28.60
CA LEU A 16 2.07 6.57 27.78
C LEU A 16 2.64 6.78 26.36
N SER A 17 3.24 5.73 25.78
CA SER A 17 3.48 5.69 24.33
C SER A 17 2.24 5.14 23.63
N CYS A 18 1.18 5.92 23.56
CA CYS A 18 0.08 5.68 22.64
C CYS A 18 0.61 5.91 21.22
N GLY A 19 1.01 4.85 20.51
CA GLY A 19 1.26 4.90 19.07
C GLY A 19 0.02 5.44 18.37
N LYS A 20 0.16 6.54 17.63
CA LYS A 20 -0.92 7.11 16.83
C LYS A 20 -1.34 6.06 15.79
N SER A 21 -2.52 5.46 15.97
CA SER A 21 -3.14 4.55 14.99
C SER A 21 -3.60 5.27 13.70
N GLY A 22 -3.44 6.59 13.61
CA GLY A 22 -3.82 7.39 12.45
C GLY A 22 -2.84 7.38 11.26
N ASP A 23 -1.68 6.72 11.41
CA ASP A 23 -0.61 6.76 10.40
C ASP A 23 -0.63 5.56 9.43
N LEU A 24 -1.68 4.73 9.43
CA LEU A 24 -1.80 3.57 8.57
C LEU A 24 -2.93 3.75 7.56
N VAL A 25 -2.71 3.28 6.33
CA VAL A 25 -3.80 3.16 5.35
C VAL A 25 -4.88 2.24 5.94
N PRO A 26 -6.15 2.68 6.04
CA PRO A 26 -7.21 1.88 6.63
C PRO A 26 -7.37 0.52 5.94
N SER A 27 -7.75 -0.50 6.71
CA SER A 27 -8.10 -1.80 6.16
C SER A 27 -9.54 -1.75 5.65
N VAL A 28 -9.68 -1.67 4.34
CA VAL A 28 -10.97 -1.79 3.65
C VAL A 28 -11.04 -3.16 3.00
N ALA A 29 -12.15 -3.85 3.13
CA ALA A 29 -12.33 -5.15 2.49
C ALA A 29 -12.22 -5.01 0.96
N VAL A 30 -11.37 -5.82 0.36
CA VAL A 30 -11.18 -5.92 -1.08
C VAL A 30 -11.52 -7.35 -1.51
N ASN A 31 -12.37 -7.45 -2.52
CA ASN A 31 -12.69 -8.70 -3.19
C ASN A 31 -12.86 -8.38 -4.68
N PHE A 32 -11.75 -8.42 -5.40
CA PHE A 32 -11.71 -8.16 -6.84
C PHE A 32 -11.49 -9.48 -7.57
N GLN A 33 -12.26 -9.70 -8.62
CA GLN A 33 -12.13 -10.85 -9.50
C GLN A 33 -12.36 -10.40 -10.93
N ALA A 34 -11.48 -10.80 -11.83
CA ALA A 34 -11.64 -10.55 -13.26
C ALA A 34 -10.91 -11.60 -14.09
N ASP A 35 -11.41 -11.83 -15.29
CA ASP A 35 -10.67 -12.57 -16.32
C ASP A 35 -9.40 -11.79 -16.69
N ILE A 36 -8.26 -12.48 -16.79
CA ILE A 36 -6.97 -11.88 -17.12
C ILE A 36 -6.95 -11.25 -18.53
N ASP A 37 -7.85 -11.69 -19.41
CA ASP A 37 -8.04 -11.14 -20.75
C ASP A 37 -8.99 -9.93 -20.78
N ASN A 38 -9.55 -9.54 -19.65
CA ASN A 38 -10.40 -8.36 -19.55
C ASN A 38 -9.66 -7.12 -20.10
N PRO A 39 -10.28 -6.31 -20.97
CA PRO A 39 -9.66 -5.12 -21.52
C PRO A 39 -9.12 -4.13 -20.49
N SER A 40 -9.75 -4.03 -19.30
CA SER A 40 -9.27 -3.19 -18.20
C SER A 40 -7.91 -3.65 -17.62
N LEU A 41 -7.53 -4.90 -17.87
CA LEU A 41 -6.28 -5.51 -17.42
C LEU A 41 -5.26 -5.65 -18.56
N ALA A 42 -5.48 -5.03 -19.71
CA ALA A 42 -4.65 -5.20 -20.91
C ALA A 42 -3.15 -4.92 -20.66
N ALA A 43 -2.81 -3.96 -19.79
CA ALA A 43 -1.42 -3.66 -19.45
C ALA A 43 -0.73 -4.83 -18.72
N LEU A 44 -1.48 -5.70 -18.04
CA LEU A 44 -0.93 -6.88 -17.34
C LEU A 44 -0.57 -8.03 -18.29
N LYS A 45 -0.83 -7.92 -19.58
CA LYS A 45 -0.41 -8.91 -20.59
C LYS A 45 1.11 -8.94 -20.77
N SER A 46 1.79 -7.85 -20.43
CA SER A 46 3.26 -7.73 -20.51
C SER A 46 3.87 -7.71 -19.11
N PRO A 47 5.00 -8.40 -18.89
CA PRO A 47 5.79 -8.25 -17.68
C PRO A 47 6.14 -6.77 -17.42
N GLY A 48 6.05 -6.33 -16.17
CA GLY A 48 6.23 -4.93 -15.79
C GLY A 48 5.00 -4.05 -16.03
N GLY A 49 3.92 -4.59 -16.58
CA GLY A 49 2.67 -3.85 -16.73
C GLY A 49 1.95 -3.63 -15.41
N ALA A 50 1.26 -2.51 -15.28
CA ALA A 50 0.48 -2.18 -14.11
C ALA A 50 -0.84 -1.51 -14.50
N VAL A 51 -1.86 -1.68 -13.65
CA VAL A 51 -3.17 -1.02 -13.79
C VAL A 51 -3.62 -0.49 -12.43
N ILE A 52 -4.45 0.55 -12.45
CA ILE A 52 -5.21 1.00 -11.27
C ILE A 52 -6.69 0.82 -11.55
N ILE A 53 -7.34 0.00 -10.73
CA ILE A 53 -8.79 -0.25 -10.79
C ILE A 53 -9.46 0.61 -9.72
N LYS A 54 -10.35 1.50 -10.14
CA LYS A 54 -11.09 2.38 -9.23
C LYS A 54 -12.20 1.62 -8.51
N GLY A 55 -12.58 2.10 -7.31
CA GLY A 55 -13.71 1.57 -6.56
C GLY A 55 -13.35 0.43 -5.60
N TYR A 56 -12.08 0.08 -5.46
CA TYR A 56 -11.58 -0.90 -4.51
C TYR A 56 -10.59 -0.26 -3.54
N GLY A 57 -10.52 -0.79 -2.31
CA GLY A 57 -9.64 -0.24 -1.29
C GLY A 57 -10.02 1.18 -0.86
N VAL A 58 -9.03 1.93 -0.39
CA VAL A 58 -9.20 3.33 0.04
C VAL A 58 -9.18 4.30 -1.14
N ALA A 59 -8.24 4.12 -2.09
CA ALA A 59 -8.02 5.05 -3.20
C ALA A 59 -7.92 4.37 -4.57
N GLY A 60 -8.14 3.08 -4.63
CA GLY A 60 -8.04 2.25 -5.83
C GLY A 60 -7.18 1.01 -5.58
N LEU A 61 -7.26 0.06 -6.48
CA LEU A 61 -6.50 -1.17 -6.47
C LEU A 61 -5.44 -1.11 -7.56
N ILE A 62 -4.16 -1.13 -7.17
CA ILE A 62 -3.03 -1.31 -8.09
C ILE A 62 -2.83 -2.81 -8.27
N ILE A 63 -2.69 -3.26 -9.51
CA ILE A 63 -2.21 -4.60 -9.84
C ILE A 63 -0.99 -4.45 -10.74
N TYR A 64 0.09 -5.13 -10.39
CA TYR A 64 1.36 -5.11 -11.11
C TYR A 64 1.76 -6.52 -11.50
N ARG A 65 2.20 -6.70 -12.74
CA ARG A 65 2.76 -7.96 -13.20
C ARG A 65 4.27 -7.94 -13.07
N GLU A 66 4.79 -8.81 -12.21
CA GLU A 66 6.22 -8.98 -12.00
C GLU A 66 6.92 -9.55 -13.25
N PRO A 67 8.23 -9.33 -13.42
CA PRO A 67 9.00 -9.92 -14.50
C PRO A 67 9.03 -11.46 -14.48
N ASP A 68 8.88 -12.08 -13.30
CA ASP A 68 8.82 -13.54 -13.11
C ASP A 68 7.44 -14.14 -13.36
N LEU A 69 6.50 -13.31 -13.88
CA LEU A 69 5.12 -13.66 -14.19
C LEU A 69 4.19 -13.82 -12.98
N THR A 70 4.65 -13.51 -11.78
CA THR A 70 3.79 -13.33 -10.59
C THR A 70 3.10 -11.98 -10.60
N TYR A 71 2.25 -11.73 -9.62
CA TYR A 71 1.51 -10.46 -9.50
C TYR A 71 1.65 -9.91 -8.10
N ALA A 72 1.73 -8.59 -8.01
CA ALA A 72 1.61 -7.84 -6.76
C ALA A 72 0.38 -6.94 -6.80
N ALA A 73 -0.24 -6.70 -5.66
CA ALA A 73 -1.37 -5.78 -5.57
C ALA A 73 -1.27 -4.92 -4.31
N TYR A 74 -1.68 -3.65 -4.47
CA TYR A 74 -1.61 -2.64 -3.41
C TYR A 74 -2.84 -1.75 -3.43
N ASP A 75 -3.14 -1.12 -2.28
CA ASP A 75 -4.01 0.05 -2.28
C ASP A 75 -3.30 1.24 -2.95
N ALA A 76 -4.01 1.96 -3.80
CA ALA A 76 -3.48 3.16 -4.42
C ALA A 76 -3.41 4.35 -3.45
N CYS A 77 -3.90 4.21 -2.21
CA CYS A 77 -3.73 5.23 -1.19
C CYS A 77 -2.27 5.35 -0.77
N SER A 78 -1.72 6.56 -0.89
CA SER A 78 -0.38 6.83 -0.39
C SER A 78 -0.26 6.48 1.08
N SER A 79 0.82 5.80 1.47
CA SER A 79 1.15 5.54 2.86
C SER A 79 1.71 6.76 3.59
N TYR A 80 2.04 7.82 2.85
CA TYR A 80 2.40 9.12 3.42
C TYR A 80 1.14 9.95 3.66
N GLN A 81 0.87 10.28 4.93
CA GLN A 81 -0.34 11.00 5.35
C GLN A 81 -1.63 10.34 4.79
N PRO A 82 -1.91 9.07 5.13
CA PRO A 82 -3.01 8.30 4.54
C PRO A 82 -4.38 8.90 4.82
N GLU A 83 -4.52 9.75 5.83
CA GLU A 83 -5.73 10.50 6.14
C GLU A 83 -6.14 11.45 4.99
N LYS A 84 -5.20 11.87 4.17
CA LYS A 84 -5.46 12.68 2.97
C LYS A 84 -6.02 11.87 1.80
N ARG A 85 -5.96 10.53 1.89
CA ARG A 85 -6.43 9.59 0.85
C ARG A 85 -5.89 9.93 -0.54
N CYS A 86 -4.65 10.39 -0.62
CA CYS A 86 -4.03 10.72 -1.90
C CYS A 86 -3.80 9.46 -2.71
N ALA A 87 -4.43 9.38 -3.89
CA ALA A 87 -4.23 8.28 -4.80
C ALA A 87 -2.91 8.46 -5.57
N VAL A 88 -2.06 7.43 -5.55
CA VAL A 88 -0.86 7.41 -6.36
C VAL A 88 -1.20 7.25 -7.83
N THR A 89 -0.31 7.72 -8.70
CA THR A 89 -0.37 7.56 -10.15
C THR A 89 0.78 6.70 -10.63
N LEU A 90 0.54 5.86 -11.64
CA LEU A 90 1.59 5.04 -12.24
C LEU A 90 2.58 5.92 -13.01
N ASP A 91 3.86 5.68 -12.81
CA ASP A 91 4.91 6.33 -13.61
C ASP A 91 5.07 5.62 -14.97
N GLY A 92 5.48 6.34 -16.00
CA GLY A 92 5.65 5.79 -17.34
C GLY A 92 6.78 4.76 -17.49
N ASN A 93 7.60 4.56 -16.44
CA ASN A 93 8.68 3.59 -16.42
C ASN A 93 8.22 2.16 -16.03
N SER A 94 6.97 1.99 -15.64
CA SER A 94 6.38 0.72 -15.14
C SER A 94 7.09 0.09 -13.93
N LEU A 95 7.90 0.86 -13.21
CA LEU A 95 8.65 0.38 -12.03
C LEU A 95 8.16 1.01 -10.74
N THR A 96 7.63 2.23 -10.84
CA THR A 96 7.22 3.04 -9.69
C THR A 96 5.86 3.69 -9.90
N CYS A 97 5.28 4.11 -8.79
CA CYS A 97 4.15 5.03 -8.77
C CYS A 97 4.48 6.23 -7.88
N THR A 98 3.81 7.35 -8.15
CA THR A 98 4.06 8.63 -7.48
C THR A 98 2.81 9.10 -6.76
N ASP A 99 2.99 9.53 -5.51
CA ASP A 99 2.01 10.29 -4.77
C ASP A 99 2.05 11.76 -5.22
N PRO A 100 1.03 12.27 -5.93
CA PRO A 100 1.03 13.64 -6.43
C PRO A 100 0.90 14.69 -5.32
N CYS A 101 0.47 14.32 -4.13
CA CYS A 101 0.32 15.24 -3.00
C CYS A 101 1.65 15.55 -2.30
N SER A 102 2.55 14.56 -2.23
CA SER A 102 3.81 14.69 -1.50
C SER A 102 5.06 14.58 -2.38
N GLY A 103 4.92 14.02 -3.57
CA GLY A 103 6.05 13.65 -4.43
C GLY A 103 6.75 12.36 -4.02
N SER A 104 6.25 11.66 -3.00
CA SER A 104 6.76 10.33 -2.65
C SER A 104 6.59 9.36 -3.82
N LYS A 105 7.56 8.46 -3.98
CA LYS A 105 7.47 7.35 -4.94
C LYS A 105 7.54 6.02 -4.24
N PHE A 106 6.90 5.04 -4.85
CA PHE A 106 6.87 3.66 -4.36
C PHE A 106 7.25 2.69 -5.47
N SER A 107 7.99 1.66 -5.13
CA SER A 107 8.28 0.54 -6.02
C SER A 107 7.02 -0.30 -6.24
N LEU A 108 6.74 -0.68 -7.47
CA LEU A 108 5.61 -1.57 -7.78
C LEU A 108 5.94 -3.05 -7.50
N ALA A 109 7.22 -3.41 -7.40
CA ALA A 109 7.63 -4.77 -7.13
C ALA A 109 7.32 -5.21 -5.69
N ASP A 110 7.49 -4.33 -4.72
CA ASP A 110 7.33 -4.66 -3.29
C ASP A 110 6.55 -3.61 -2.48
N GLY A 111 6.10 -2.53 -3.13
CA GLY A 111 5.37 -1.44 -2.49
C GLY A 111 6.23 -0.50 -1.64
N THR A 112 7.54 -0.74 -1.51
CA THR A 112 8.41 0.06 -0.63
C THR A 112 8.63 1.47 -1.13
N PRO A 113 8.91 2.45 -0.23
CA PRO A 113 9.25 3.81 -0.63
C PRO A 113 10.53 3.86 -1.46
N ALA A 114 10.45 4.43 -2.65
CA ALA A 114 11.59 4.68 -3.54
C ALA A 114 12.07 6.14 -3.48
N LYS A 115 11.21 7.05 -2.98
CA LYS A 115 11.54 8.47 -2.80
C LYS A 115 10.80 9.02 -1.59
N ALA A 116 11.53 9.79 -0.77
CA ALA A 116 10.97 10.53 0.37
C ALA A 116 9.87 11.53 -0.09
N PRO A 117 8.96 11.92 0.80
CA PRO A 117 8.97 11.77 2.26
C PRO A 117 8.36 10.46 2.81
N ALA A 118 7.74 9.60 2.00
CA ALA A 118 7.20 8.34 2.49
C ALA A 118 8.29 7.47 3.12
N THR A 119 7.95 6.83 4.24
CA THR A 119 8.83 5.92 5.00
C THR A 119 8.23 4.53 5.19
N ARG A 120 6.98 4.34 4.75
CA ARG A 120 6.23 3.07 4.85
C ARG A 120 5.83 2.60 3.47
N ALA A 121 5.76 1.29 3.29
CA ALA A 121 5.27 0.68 2.06
C ALA A 121 3.77 0.97 1.84
N LEU A 122 3.34 0.87 0.60
CA LEU A 122 1.92 0.80 0.25
C LEU A 122 1.27 -0.40 0.95
N ARG A 123 -0.03 -0.31 1.20
CA ARG A 123 -0.78 -1.44 1.74
C ARG A 123 -0.89 -2.53 0.69
N ALA A 124 -0.31 -3.70 0.98
CA ALA A 124 -0.36 -4.85 0.09
C ALA A 124 -1.65 -5.66 0.25
N TYR A 125 -2.07 -6.29 -0.82
CA TYR A 125 -3.18 -7.25 -0.89
C TYR A 125 -2.67 -8.61 -1.37
N ASN A 126 -3.41 -9.68 -1.05
CA ASN A 126 -3.14 -11.00 -1.58
C ASN A 126 -3.62 -11.10 -3.03
N VAL A 127 -2.79 -11.66 -3.90
CA VAL A 127 -3.13 -11.93 -5.29
C VAL A 127 -3.02 -13.41 -5.56
N ASN A 128 -4.01 -13.97 -6.24
CA ASN A 128 -3.99 -15.31 -6.74
C ASN A 128 -4.50 -15.34 -8.19
N VAL A 129 -3.90 -16.18 -9.02
CA VAL A 129 -4.35 -16.41 -10.38
C VAL A 129 -4.69 -17.87 -10.53
N SER A 130 -5.90 -18.17 -10.97
CA SER A 130 -6.39 -19.54 -11.19
C SER A 130 -7.39 -19.53 -12.36
N ASN A 131 -7.29 -20.51 -13.23
CA ASN A 131 -8.21 -20.68 -14.36
C ASN A 131 -8.39 -19.43 -15.23
N PHE A 132 -7.30 -18.71 -15.50
CA PHE A 132 -7.29 -17.44 -16.25
C PHE A 132 -8.02 -16.28 -15.57
N GLU A 133 -8.36 -16.40 -14.31
CA GLU A 133 -8.91 -15.33 -13.50
C GLU A 133 -7.91 -14.85 -12.45
N ILE A 134 -7.87 -13.54 -12.23
CA ILE A 134 -7.10 -12.90 -11.17
C ILE A 134 -8.03 -12.56 -10.02
N PHE A 135 -7.62 -12.92 -8.81
CA PHE A 135 -8.32 -12.66 -7.57
C PHE A 135 -7.45 -11.81 -6.68
N VAL A 136 -8.00 -10.72 -6.13
CA VAL A 136 -7.31 -9.87 -5.15
C VAL A 136 -8.18 -9.72 -3.91
N SER A 137 -7.60 -10.00 -2.76
CA SER A 137 -8.26 -9.90 -1.46
C SER A 137 -7.31 -9.45 -0.36
N ASN A 138 -7.84 -9.02 0.76
CA ASN A 138 -7.09 -8.72 1.97
C ASN A 138 -7.35 -9.72 3.11
#